data_6573a9c65e5d4c2003681e93dab063ab
#
_entry.id   6573a9c65e5d4c2003681e93dab063ab
#
_cell.length_a   1.000
_cell.length_b   1.000
_cell.length_c   1.000
_cell.angle_alpha   90.00
_cell.angle_beta   90.00
_cell.angle_gamma   90.00
#
_symmetry.space_group_name_H-M   'P 1'
#
loop_
_entity.id
_entity.type
_entity.pdbx_description
1 polymer ?
#
loop_
_entity_poly.entity_id
_entity_poly.type
_entity_poly.pdbx_seq_one_letter_code
_entity_poly.pdbx_strand_id
1 'polypeptide(L)'
;MSRGVRREGLSRRHRFRGRDSFRPLLRSPRKFAGTYAILHVAPAVTAASRFGLSVGKRAAKGAVERNYIKRRVREAFRAHSLKASPVDVVLTLTTRFQPDRVEDLLGEIVELMDRVRARFAP
;
A
#
# COMPACT_ATOMS: atom_id res chain seq x y z
N MET A 1 7.82 8.07 25.75
CA MET A 1 7.47 7.94 25.10
C MET A 1 7.23 7.94 24.41
N SER A 2 6.89 7.83 24.50
CA SER A 2 6.46 7.64 23.71
C SER A 2 6.28 7.73 22.96
N ARG A 3 6.07 8.01 22.91
CA ARG A 3 5.76 7.97 22.18
C ARG A 3 5.85 7.50 21.24
N GLY A 4 6.29 7.59 21.15
CA GLY A 4 6.34 7.10 19.90
C GLY A 4 5.51 6.25 19.73
N VAL A 5 5.06 6.29 20.33
CA VAL A 5 4.34 5.48 20.20
C VAL A 5 3.31 5.46 19.33
N ARG A 6 3.06 6.18 18.75
CA ARG A 6 2.22 6.04 17.91
C ARG A 6 2.53 5.21 16.98
N ARG A 7 2.27 4.22 16.85
CA ARG A 7 2.67 3.37 16.00
C ARG A 7 1.73 3.05 15.06
N GLU A 8 0.63 3.48 15.09
CA GLU A 8 -0.33 3.05 14.21
C GLU A 8 -0.25 3.61 12.87
N GLY A 9 0.38 4.63 12.56
CA GLY A 9 0.45 5.21 11.23
C GLY A 9 1.79 5.04 10.59
N LEU A 10 1.86 5.25 9.29
CA LEU A 10 3.13 5.38 8.60
C LEU A 10 3.77 6.69 8.97
N SER A 11 5.10 6.72 9.07
CA SER A 11 5.78 7.97 9.28
C SER A 11 5.63 8.83 8.03
N ARG A 12 5.84 10.13 8.18
CA ARG A 12 5.67 11.06 7.08
C ARG A 12 6.50 10.72 5.87
N ARG A 13 7.71 10.27 6.07
CA ARG A 13 8.60 9.99 4.96
C ARG A 13 8.15 8.80 4.13
N HIS A 14 7.24 7.99 4.66
CA HIS A 14 6.71 6.83 3.94
C HIS A 14 5.34 7.09 3.37
N ARG A 15 4.89 8.33 3.36
CA ARG A 15 3.59 8.67 2.82
C ARG A 15 3.72 9.67 1.69
N PHE A 16 2.85 9.54 0.71
CA PHE A 16 2.76 10.56 -0.32
C PHE A 16 2.11 11.80 0.28
N ARG A 17 2.51 12.94 -0.20
CA ARG A 17 1.91 14.19 0.22
C ARG A 17 0.75 14.51 -0.67
N GLY A 18 -0.39 14.70 -0.10
CA GLY A 18 -1.55 15.09 -0.85
C GLY A 18 -2.19 13.94 -1.59
N ARG A 19 -3.45 14.14 -1.90
CA ARG A 19 -4.27 13.11 -2.50
C ARG A 19 -3.82 12.71 -3.88
N ASP A 20 -3.34 13.65 -4.66
CA ASP A 20 -3.02 13.40 -6.05
C ASP A 20 -1.54 13.13 -6.30
N SER A 21 -0.72 13.14 -5.26
CA SER A 21 0.72 13.03 -5.47
C SER A 21 1.14 11.66 -5.99
N PHE A 22 0.30 10.63 -5.82
CA PHE A 22 0.65 9.31 -6.31
C PHE A 22 -0.06 8.95 -7.63
N ARG A 23 -0.86 9.85 -8.18
CA ARG A 23 -1.56 9.56 -9.43
C ARG A 23 -0.67 9.09 -10.56
N PRO A 24 0.51 9.68 -10.77
CA PRO A 24 1.37 9.22 -11.86
C PRO A 24 1.74 7.75 -11.75
N LEU A 25 1.83 7.21 -10.52
CA LEU A 25 2.17 5.82 -10.36
C LEU A 25 1.09 4.88 -10.85
N LEU A 26 -0.14 5.34 -10.90
CA LEU A 26 -1.24 4.50 -11.39
C LEU A 26 -1.08 4.19 -12.87
N ARG A 27 -0.26 4.97 -13.57
CA ARG A 27 0.03 4.75 -14.98
C ARG A 27 1.36 4.05 -15.20
N SER A 28 2.04 3.69 -14.13
CA SER A 28 3.34 3.04 -14.26
C SER A 28 3.18 1.73 -15.02
N PRO A 29 4.10 1.42 -15.95
CA PRO A 29 4.07 0.13 -16.62
C PRO A 29 4.46 -1.01 -15.72
N ARG A 30 5.04 -0.74 -14.56
CA ARG A 30 5.43 -1.79 -13.63
C ARG A 30 4.33 -2.02 -12.62
N LYS A 31 3.73 -3.20 -12.70
CA LYS A 31 2.63 -3.56 -11.83
C LYS A 31 2.81 -5.00 -11.38
N PHE A 32 2.38 -5.25 -10.16
CA PHE A 32 2.34 -6.60 -9.62
C PHE A 32 0.89 -6.87 -9.25
N ALA A 33 0.25 -7.73 -10.00
CA ALA A 33 -1.18 -7.95 -9.88
C ALA A 33 -1.50 -9.24 -9.15
N GLY A 34 -2.50 -9.18 -8.30
CA GLY A 34 -3.07 -10.34 -7.63
C GLY A 34 -4.55 -10.44 -7.92
N THR A 35 -5.23 -11.28 -7.16
CA THR A 35 -6.67 -11.46 -7.33
C THR A 35 -7.44 -10.23 -6.86
N TYR A 36 -7.03 -9.65 -5.74
CA TYR A 36 -7.77 -8.54 -5.13
C TYR A 36 -7.14 -7.19 -5.38
N ALA A 37 -5.86 -7.15 -5.64
CA ALA A 37 -5.13 -5.88 -5.61
C ALA A 37 -4.06 -5.82 -6.67
N ILE A 38 -3.68 -4.59 -7.02
CA ILE A 38 -2.53 -4.34 -7.90
C ILE A 38 -1.61 -3.38 -7.17
N LEU A 39 -0.31 -3.71 -7.15
CA LEU A 39 0.70 -2.78 -6.69
C LEU A 39 1.34 -2.13 -7.91
N HIS A 40 1.22 -0.81 -7.99
CA HIS A 40 1.86 -0.01 -9.03
C HIS A 40 3.16 0.51 -8.43
N VAL A 41 4.27 0.33 -9.14
CA VAL A 41 5.58 0.66 -8.57
C VAL A 41 6.39 1.55 -9.49
N ALA A 42 7.27 2.33 -8.87
CA ALA A 42 8.22 3.17 -9.59
C ALA A 42 9.42 3.39 -8.70
N PRO A 43 10.59 3.72 -9.26
CA PRO A 43 11.75 4.02 -8.41
C PRO A 43 11.43 5.16 -7.47
N ALA A 44 11.96 5.09 -6.26
CA ALA A 44 11.71 6.11 -5.26
C ALA A 44 12.29 7.46 -5.69
N VAL A 45 11.52 8.52 -5.45
CA VAL A 45 11.96 9.87 -5.73
C VAL A 45 12.69 10.45 -4.54
N THR A 46 12.37 9.93 -3.36
CA THR A 46 13.01 10.39 -2.13
C THR A 46 13.85 9.25 -1.56
N ALA A 47 14.51 9.50 -0.44
CA ALA A 47 15.36 8.50 0.18
C ALA A 47 14.56 7.34 0.77
N ALA A 48 13.27 7.52 0.99
CA ALA A 48 12.44 6.50 1.60
C ALA A 48 11.34 6.06 0.63
N SER A 49 11.00 4.78 0.70
CA SER A 49 9.86 4.24 -0.03
C SER A 49 8.59 4.91 0.46
N ARG A 50 7.73 5.33 -0.47
CA ARG A 50 6.45 5.92 -0.12
C ARG A 50 5.33 4.99 -0.54
N PHE A 51 4.29 4.95 0.28
CA PHE A 51 3.16 4.08 0.07
C PHE A 51 1.88 4.88 -0.09
N GLY A 52 1.15 4.61 -1.16
CA GLY A 52 -0.15 5.19 -1.40
C GLY A 52 -1.19 4.10 -1.54
N LEU A 53 -2.45 4.45 -1.25
CA LEU A 53 -3.51 3.46 -1.24
C LEU A 53 -4.77 4.09 -1.82
N SER A 54 -5.37 3.40 -2.78
CA SER A 54 -6.60 3.85 -3.40
C SER A 54 -7.66 2.78 -3.22
N VAL A 55 -8.64 3.06 -2.34
CA VAL A 55 -9.78 2.18 -2.12
C VAL A 55 -11.02 2.99 -2.41
N GLY A 56 -11.59 2.78 -3.58
CA GLY A 56 -12.76 3.51 -4.01
C GLY A 56 -14.05 2.84 -3.57
N LYS A 57 -15.15 3.49 -3.93
CA LYS A 57 -16.49 2.98 -3.59
C LYS A 57 -16.81 1.65 -4.27
N ARG A 58 -16.15 1.37 -5.38
CA ARG A 58 -16.34 0.08 -6.03
C ARG A 58 -15.81 -1.06 -5.20
N ALA A 59 -14.69 -0.81 -4.51
CA ALA A 59 -14.06 -1.85 -3.70
C ALA A 59 -14.77 -2.04 -2.38
N ALA A 60 -15.22 -0.93 -1.78
CA ALA A 60 -15.94 -0.99 -0.52
C ALA A 60 -16.87 0.21 -0.45
N LYS A 61 -18.15 -0.06 -0.28
CA LYS A 61 -19.16 0.99 -0.32
C LYS A 61 -19.11 1.93 0.86
N GLY A 62 -19.02 1.40 2.05
CA GLY A 62 -19.11 2.21 3.25
C GLY A 62 -17.80 2.86 3.62
N ALA A 63 -17.86 4.06 4.18
CA ALA A 63 -16.67 4.74 4.63
C ALA A 63 -15.97 3.97 5.75
N VAL A 64 -16.75 3.34 6.61
CA VAL A 64 -16.19 2.55 7.71
C VAL A 64 -15.41 1.37 7.16
N GLU A 65 -15.96 0.69 6.18
CA GLU A 65 -15.28 -0.45 5.56
C GLU A 65 -14.01 0.00 4.86
N ARG A 66 -14.08 1.11 4.12
CA ARG A 66 -12.89 1.60 3.43
C ARG A 66 -11.79 1.99 4.41
N ASN A 67 -12.17 2.64 5.51
CA ASN A 67 -11.17 3.05 6.50
C ASN A 67 -10.56 1.85 7.20
N TYR A 68 -11.35 0.84 7.48
CA TYR A 68 -10.86 -0.39 8.08
C TYR A 68 -9.82 -1.06 7.18
N ILE A 69 -10.15 -1.21 5.90
CA ILE A 69 -9.24 -1.81 4.93
C ILE A 69 -7.96 -0.99 4.83
N LYS A 70 -8.10 0.32 4.71
CA LYS A 70 -6.93 1.20 4.59
C LYS A 70 -6.00 1.06 5.79
N ARG A 71 -6.57 1.02 6.97
CA ARG A 71 -5.76 0.90 8.18
C ARG A 71 -5.00 -0.42 8.20
N ARG A 72 -5.69 -1.53 7.92
CA ARG A 72 -5.04 -2.83 7.93
C ARG A 72 -3.95 -2.93 6.89
N VAL A 73 -4.18 -2.39 5.70
CA VAL A 73 -3.19 -2.42 4.63
C VAL A 73 -1.97 -1.56 4.99
N ARG A 74 -2.19 -0.38 5.55
CA ARG A 74 -1.07 0.46 5.97
C ARG A 74 -0.24 -0.20 7.05
N GLU A 75 -0.89 -0.91 7.97
CA GLU A 75 -0.17 -1.65 8.99
C GLU A 75 0.70 -2.74 8.37
N ALA A 76 0.18 -3.42 7.35
CA ALA A 76 0.95 -4.45 6.66
C ALA A 76 2.19 -3.86 5.99
N PHE A 77 2.04 -2.71 5.33
CA PHE A 77 3.18 -2.05 4.70
C PHE A 77 4.19 -1.61 5.77
N ARG A 78 3.71 -1.03 6.85
CA ARG A 78 4.59 -0.55 7.91
C ARG A 78 5.44 -1.67 8.48
N ALA A 79 4.87 -2.85 8.58
CA ALA A 79 5.56 -4.00 9.13
C ALA A 79 6.48 -4.70 8.13
N HIS A 80 6.33 -4.39 6.83
CA HIS A 80 7.07 -5.09 5.79
C HIS A 80 8.39 -4.40 5.49
N SER A 81 9.41 -5.19 5.19
CA SER A 81 10.74 -4.66 4.90
C SER A 81 10.80 -3.89 3.58
N LEU A 82 9.76 -3.96 2.76
CA LEU A 82 9.71 -3.21 1.52
C LEU A 82 9.90 -1.72 1.74
N LYS A 83 9.50 -1.20 2.89
CA LYS A 83 9.65 0.23 3.18
C LYS A 83 11.11 0.70 3.15
N ALA A 84 12.05 -0.23 3.23
CA ALA A 84 13.46 0.10 3.16
C ALA A 84 14.02 0.00 1.73
N SER A 85 13.20 -0.42 0.77
CA SER A 85 13.63 -0.53 -0.62
C SER A 85 13.47 0.81 -1.34
N PRO A 86 14.27 1.05 -2.39
CA PRO A 86 14.21 2.33 -3.12
C PRO A 86 13.06 2.36 -4.12
N VAL A 87 11.83 2.21 -3.65
CA VAL A 87 10.68 2.09 -4.53
C VAL A 87 9.47 2.77 -3.91
N ASP A 88 8.71 3.47 -4.75
CA ASP A 88 7.42 4.00 -4.36
C ASP A 88 6.35 3.05 -4.85
N VAL A 89 5.34 2.78 -4.05
CA VAL A 89 4.27 1.87 -4.41
C VAL A 89 2.91 2.48 -4.13
N VAL A 90 1.96 2.17 -5.00
CA VAL A 90 0.56 2.52 -4.79
C VAL A 90 -0.26 1.26 -4.99
N LEU A 91 -1.11 0.97 -4.01
CA LEU A 91 -1.98 -0.19 -4.08
C LEU A 91 -3.39 0.23 -4.45
N THR A 92 -3.97 -0.48 -5.41
CA THR A 92 -5.39 -0.29 -5.74
C THR A 92 -6.10 -1.63 -5.59
N LEU A 93 -7.34 -1.59 -5.16
CA LEU A 93 -8.17 -2.78 -5.12
C LEU A 93 -8.90 -2.90 -6.46
N THR A 94 -8.87 -4.09 -7.03
CA THR A 94 -9.40 -4.30 -8.38
C THR A 94 -10.86 -4.72 -8.42
N THR A 95 -11.36 -5.29 -7.33
CA THR A 95 -12.73 -5.79 -7.29
C THR A 95 -13.37 -5.41 -5.97
N ARG A 96 -14.68 -5.62 -5.93
CA ARG A 96 -15.39 -5.42 -4.69
C ARG A 96 -14.86 -6.37 -3.64
N PHE A 97 -14.60 -5.84 -2.48
CA PHE A 97 -13.99 -6.60 -1.41
C PHE A 97 -14.96 -6.83 -0.27
N GLN A 98 -15.00 -8.05 0.23
CA GLN A 98 -15.84 -8.41 1.37
C GLN A 98 -15.01 -8.28 2.64
N PRO A 99 -15.52 -7.59 3.67
CA PRO A 99 -14.74 -7.41 4.89
C PRO A 99 -14.29 -8.70 5.56
N ASP A 100 -15.04 -9.79 5.39
CA ASP A 100 -14.65 -11.06 5.99
C ASP A 100 -13.50 -11.73 5.25
N ARG A 101 -13.06 -11.15 4.12
CA ARG A 101 -11.93 -11.66 3.37
C ARG A 101 -10.66 -10.84 3.58
N VAL A 102 -10.63 -10.02 4.63
CA VAL A 102 -9.50 -9.14 4.84
C VAL A 102 -8.20 -9.91 5.02
N GLU A 103 -8.24 -11.07 5.66
CA GLU A 103 -7.01 -11.83 5.84
C GLU A 103 -6.47 -12.36 4.52
N ASP A 104 -7.36 -12.77 3.61
CA ASP A 104 -6.94 -13.18 2.28
C ASP A 104 -6.30 -12.02 1.53
N LEU A 105 -6.89 -10.84 1.64
CA LEU A 105 -6.35 -9.65 1.02
C LEU A 105 -4.96 -9.32 1.56
N LEU A 106 -4.81 -9.35 2.90
CA LEU A 106 -3.54 -9.03 3.51
C LEU A 106 -2.46 -10.03 3.13
N GLY A 107 -2.80 -11.31 3.07
CA GLY A 107 -1.86 -12.33 2.63
C GLY A 107 -1.39 -12.08 1.20
N GLU A 108 -2.31 -11.73 0.32
CA GLU A 108 -1.96 -11.42 -1.06
C GLU A 108 -1.07 -10.19 -1.14
N ILE A 109 -1.38 -9.15 -0.36
CA ILE A 109 -0.59 -7.91 -0.37
C ILE A 109 0.83 -8.18 0.10
N VAL A 110 0.99 -8.97 1.16
CA VAL A 110 2.33 -9.31 1.63
C VAL A 110 3.11 -10.05 0.55
N GLU A 111 2.46 -10.99 -0.14
CA GLU A 111 3.11 -11.71 -1.21
C GLU A 111 3.51 -10.78 -2.35
N LEU A 112 2.65 -9.85 -2.71
CA LEU A 112 2.98 -8.88 -3.74
C LEU A 112 4.15 -8.00 -3.30
N MET A 113 4.16 -7.58 -2.05
CA MET A 113 5.25 -6.77 -1.53
C MET A 113 6.57 -7.54 -1.51
N ASP A 114 6.51 -8.85 -1.21
CA ASP A 114 7.70 -9.69 -1.28
C ASP A 114 8.26 -9.73 -2.68
N ARG A 115 7.40 -9.82 -3.68
CA ARG A 115 7.82 -9.86 -5.07
C ARG A 115 8.43 -8.53 -5.50
N VAL A 116 7.83 -7.43 -5.07
CA VAL A 116 8.37 -6.10 -5.36
C VAL A 116 9.75 -5.96 -4.71
N ARG A 117 9.87 -6.35 -3.47
CA ARG A 117 11.14 -6.23 -2.76
C ARG A 117 12.24 -7.03 -3.46
N ALA A 118 11.92 -8.23 -3.90
CA ALA A 118 12.91 -9.06 -4.59
C ALA A 118 13.36 -8.40 -5.89
N ARG A 119 12.44 -7.75 -6.60
CA ARG A 119 12.75 -7.12 -7.87
C ARG A 119 13.57 -5.86 -7.70
N PHE A 120 13.33 -5.11 -6.63
CA PHE A 120 13.96 -3.83 -6.40
C PHE A 120 14.95 -3.84 -5.24
N ALA A 121 15.49 -5.00 -4.91
CA ALA A 121 16.48 -5.09 -3.84
C ALA A 121 17.70 -4.22 -4.19
N PRO A 122 18.30 -3.58 -3.20
CA PRO A 122 19.48 -2.74 -3.45
C PRO A 122 20.67 -3.58 -3.92
#